data_79adb319919a7409b424931391b5ea6c
#
_entry.id   79adb319919a7409b424931391b5ea6c
#
_cell.length_a   1.000
_cell.length_b   1.000
_cell.length_c   1.000
_cell.angle_alpha   90.00
_cell.angle_beta   90.00
_cell.angle_gamma   90.00
#
_symmetry.space_group_name_H-M   'P 1'
#
loop_
_entity.id
_entity.type
_entity.pdbx_description
1 polymer ?
#
loop_
_entity_poly.entity_id
_entity_poly.type
_entity_poly.pdbx_seq_one_letter_code
_entity_poly.pdbx_strand_id
1 'polypeptide(L)'
;MNEEQAYLEKIGKLIQESRLHKNLTQVELAEKIGTSQSAINRIESGKQNITIEMLARISEELSSEIISVNSNKKTNFRVHGGRELSG
;
A
#
# COMPACT_ATOMS: atom_id res chain seq x y z
N MET A 1 -21.17 5.94 -11.23
CA MET A 1 -20.09 5.33 -10.44
C MET A 1 -20.62 5.03 -9.04
N ASN A 2 -20.38 3.85 -8.55
CA ASN A 2 -20.83 3.50 -7.22
C ASN A 2 -19.72 3.75 -6.20
N GLU A 3 -20.08 3.57 -4.94
CA GLU A 3 -19.12 3.86 -3.85
C GLU A 3 -17.90 2.96 -3.90
N GLU A 4 -18.12 1.70 -4.28
CA GLU A 4 -17.02 0.75 -4.37
C GLU A 4 -16.01 1.19 -5.43
N GLN A 5 -16.50 1.61 -6.58
CA GLN A 5 -15.63 2.06 -7.66
C GLN A 5 -14.87 3.32 -7.23
N ALA A 6 -15.53 4.24 -6.54
CA ALA A 6 -14.86 5.44 -6.06
C ALA A 6 -13.75 5.10 -5.07
N TYR A 7 -13.97 4.10 -4.23
CA TYR A 7 -12.98 3.63 -3.29
C TYR A 7 -11.76 3.05 -3.99
N LEU A 8 -12.02 2.21 -5.00
CA LEU A 8 -10.93 1.59 -5.73
C LEU A 8 -10.06 2.64 -6.43
N GLU A 9 -10.70 3.67 -6.95
CA GLU A 9 -9.94 4.74 -7.59
C GLU A 9 -9.09 5.51 -6.60
N LYS A 10 -9.62 5.75 -5.42
CA LYS A 10 -8.87 6.42 -4.36
C LYS A 10 -7.66 5.61 -3.93
N ILE A 11 -7.89 4.34 -3.69
CA ILE A 11 -6.80 3.44 -3.27
C ILE A 11 -5.74 3.37 -4.36
N GLY A 12 -6.19 3.23 -5.60
CA GLY A 12 -5.26 3.17 -6.72
C GLY A 12 -4.40 4.42 -6.82
N LYS A 13 -5.01 5.58 -6.62
CA LYS A 13 -4.27 6.83 -6.69
C LYS A 13 -3.25 6.95 -5.57
N LEU A 14 -3.63 6.53 -4.37
CA LEU A 14 -2.70 6.55 -3.25
C LEU A 14 -1.50 5.64 -3.51
N ILE A 15 -1.77 4.47 -4.09
CA ILE A 15 -0.70 3.53 -4.42
C ILE A 15 0.23 4.17 -5.44
N GLN A 16 -0.33 4.78 -6.48
CA GLN A 16 0.47 5.42 -7.51
C GLN A 16 1.34 6.52 -6.92
N GLU A 17 0.76 7.37 -6.11
CA GLU A 17 1.50 8.49 -5.53
C GLU A 17 2.61 8.01 -4.61
N SER A 18 2.33 7.00 -3.80
CA SER A 18 3.35 6.44 -2.92
C SER A 18 4.47 5.78 -3.71
N ARG A 19 4.10 5.08 -4.79
CA ARG A 19 5.09 4.46 -5.65
C ARG A 19 6.02 5.50 -6.27
N LEU A 20 5.43 6.57 -6.80
CA LEU A 20 6.22 7.64 -7.41
C LEU A 20 7.09 8.34 -6.39
N HIS A 21 6.58 8.50 -5.19
CA HIS A 21 7.36 9.11 -4.11
C HIS A 21 8.60 8.27 -3.78
N LYS A 22 8.51 6.97 -3.98
CA LYS A 22 9.64 6.07 -3.77
C LYS A 22 10.50 5.91 -5.03
N ASN A 23 10.18 6.64 -6.08
CA ASN A 23 10.91 6.59 -7.35
C ASN A 23 10.89 5.19 -7.99
N LEU A 24 9.75 4.52 -7.87
CA LEU A 24 9.59 3.18 -8.45
C LEU A 24 8.71 3.26 -9.69
N THR A 25 9.07 2.47 -10.71
CA THR A 25 8.18 2.27 -11.84
C THR A 25 7.16 1.21 -11.50
N GLN A 26 6.11 1.11 -12.33
CA GLN A 26 5.13 0.04 -12.16
C GLN A 26 5.78 -1.33 -12.27
N VAL A 27 6.74 -1.46 -13.21
CA VAL A 27 7.46 -2.72 -13.37
C VAL A 27 8.23 -3.06 -12.11
N GLU A 28 8.93 -2.08 -11.55
CA GLU A 28 9.73 -2.33 -10.36
C GLU A 28 8.87 -2.72 -9.18
N LEU A 29 7.74 -2.03 -8.99
CA LEU A 29 6.85 -2.41 -7.89
C LEU A 29 6.29 -3.81 -8.11
N ALA A 30 5.89 -4.10 -9.34
CA ALA A 30 5.35 -5.43 -9.66
C ALA A 30 6.35 -6.52 -9.34
N GLU A 31 7.61 -6.32 -9.70
CA GLU A 31 8.65 -7.31 -9.41
C GLU A 31 8.84 -7.50 -7.91
N LYS A 32 8.82 -6.42 -7.17
CA LYS A 32 9.06 -6.49 -5.73
C LYS A 32 7.96 -7.24 -4.99
N ILE A 33 6.74 -7.16 -5.46
CA ILE A 33 5.63 -7.80 -4.75
C ILE A 33 5.14 -9.08 -5.44
N GLY A 34 5.81 -9.48 -6.54
CA GLY A 34 5.52 -10.75 -7.18
C GLY A 34 4.26 -10.74 -8.03
N THR A 35 4.01 -9.66 -8.74
CA THR A 35 2.87 -9.58 -9.64
C THR A 35 3.33 -9.00 -10.98
N SER A 36 2.39 -8.72 -11.88
CA SER A 36 2.70 -8.20 -13.20
C SER A 36 2.50 -6.69 -13.24
N GLN A 37 3.21 -6.03 -14.16
CA GLN A 37 3.00 -4.62 -14.39
C GLN A 37 1.55 -4.32 -14.76
N SER A 38 0.97 -5.22 -15.56
CA SER A 38 -0.42 -5.07 -15.98
C SER A 38 -1.36 -5.01 -14.77
N ALA A 39 -1.10 -5.87 -13.78
CA ALA A 39 -1.90 -5.87 -12.55
C ALA A 39 -1.75 -4.55 -11.79
N ILE A 40 -0.51 -4.08 -11.66
CA ILE A 40 -0.27 -2.81 -10.97
C ILE A 40 -0.99 -1.68 -11.70
N ASN A 41 -0.92 -1.68 -13.02
CA ASN A 41 -1.60 -0.63 -13.80
C ASN A 41 -3.10 -0.62 -13.53
N ARG A 42 -3.72 -1.81 -13.53
CA ARG A 42 -5.16 -1.89 -13.31
C ARG A 42 -5.53 -1.48 -11.88
N ILE A 43 -4.71 -1.86 -10.93
CA ILE A 43 -4.94 -1.47 -9.53
C ILE A 43 -4.86 0.04 -9.38
N GLU A 44 -3.83 0.65 -9.96
CA GLU A 44 -3.63 2.10 -9.83
C GLU A 44 -4.72 2.89 -10.53
N SER A 45 -5.31 2.34 -11.58
CA SER A 45 -6.40 3.04 -12.28
C SER A 45 -7.77 2.70 -11.75
N GLY A 46 -7.85 1.89 -10.68
CA GLY A 46 -9.13 1.57 -10.06
C GLY A 46 -9.97 0.60 -10.86
N LYS A 47 -9.36 -0.14 -11.78
CA LYS A 47 -10.09 -1.04 -12.67
C LYS A 47 -10.10 -2.48 -12.19
N GLN A 48 -9.55 -2.73 -11.02
CA GLN A 48 -9.45 -4.09 -10.50
C GLN A 48 -9.58 -4.05 -8.99
N ASN A 49 -10.36 -4.99 -8.45
CA ASN A 49 -10.42 -5.15 -7.01
C ASN A 49 -9.06 -5.52 -6.48
N ILE A 50 -8.75 -5.05 -5.30
CA ILE A 50 -7.49 -5.37 -4.65
C ILE A 50 -7.81 -6.18 -3.40
N THR A 51 -7.11 -7.30 -3.24
CA THR A 51 -7.28 -8.11 -2.05
C THR A 51 -6.53 -7.46 -0.89
N ILE A 52 -6.95 -7.82 0.31
CA ILE A 52 -6.25 -7.33 1.50
C ILE A 52 -4.80 -7.80 1.49
N GLU A 53 -4.57 -9.04 1.06
CA GLU A 53 -3.21 -9.55 0.97
C GLU A 53 -2.34 -8.72 0.02
N MET A 54 -2.87 -8.39 -1.14
CA MET A 54 -2.13 -7.59 -2.10
C MET A 54 -1.88 -6.18 -1.55
N LEU A 55 -2.89 -5.60 -0.94
CA LEU A 55 -2.74 -4.28 -0.35
C LEU A 55 -1.66 -4.28 0.73
N ALA A 56 -1.64 -5.33 1.54
CA ALA A 56 -0.62 -5.45 2.58
C ALA A 56 0.77 -5.53 1.99
N ARG A 57 0.95 -6.31 0.93
CA ARG A 57 2.25 -6.41 0.26
C ARG A 57 2.71 -5.07 -0.30
N ILE A 58 1.78 -4.37 -0.94
CA ILE A 58 2.10 -3.06 -1.51
C ILE A 58 2.47 -2.09 -0.39
N SER A 59 1.71 -2.10 0.69
CA SER A 59 1.97 -1.19 1.80
C SER A 59 3.32 -1.44 2.44
N GLU A 60 3.67 -2.72 2.60
CA GLU A 60 4.98 -3.06 3.14
C GLU A 60 6.10 -2.54 2.25
N GLU A 61 5.94 -2.75 0.95
CA GLU A 61 6.98 -2.35 0.01
C GLU A 61 7.13 -0.83 -0.05
N LEU A 62 6.02 -0.11 0.11
CA LEU A 62 6.04 1.33 0.05
C LEU A 62 6.18 1.97 1.43
N SER A 63 6.69 1.22 2.39
CA SER A 63 6.98 1.70 3.75
C SER A 63 5.74 2.07 4.51
N SER A 64 4.64 1.39 4.24
CA SER A 64 3.40 1.53 4.99
C SER A 64 2.78 2.90 4.89
N GLU A 65 3.16 3.69 3.92
CA GLU A 65 2.64 5.04 3.84
C GLU A 65 1.16 5.07 3.49
N ILE A 66 0.66 3.99 2.91
CA ILE A 66 -0.74 3.93 2.49
C ILE A 66 -1.66 3.59 3.65
N ILE A 67 -1.22 2.70 4.53
CA ILE A 67 -2.03 2.27 5.67
C ILE A 67 -1.31 2.55 6.99
N SER A 68 -0.31 3.42 6.97
CA SER A 68 0.48 3.74 8.13
C SER A 68 -0.35 4.50 9.15
N VAL A 69 -0.16 4.14 10.36
CA VAL A 69 -0.70 4.93 11.45
C VAL A 69 0.46 5.47 12.20
N ASN A 70 0.84 5.58 12.54
CA ASN A 70 2.07 5.85 12.94
C ASN A 70 2.73 5.63 13.93
N SER A 71 2.99 4.88 13.56
CA SER A 71 3.77 4.61 13.98
C SER A 71 4.56 4.73 14.33
N ASN A 72 4.56 4.96 14.22
CA ASN A 72 5.48 5.08 14.63
C ASN A 72 6.01 5.07 15.05
N LYS A 73 6.01 5.09 15.20
CA LYS A 73 6.56 5.07 15.63
C LYS A 73 6.93 4.62 16.22
N LYS A 74 6.79 4.46 16.41
CA LYS A 74 7.19 4.07 17.04
C LYS A 74 6.96 3.48 17.56
N THR A 75 6.66 3.34 17.33
CA THR A 75 6.56 2.91 17.98
C THR A 75 6.39 2.26 18.26
N ASN A 76 6.12 2.21 18.28
CA ASN A 76 6.16 1.76 18.82
C ASN A 76 5.74 1.06 18.96
N PHE A 77 5.40 1.06 18.81
CA PHE A 77 5.07 0.70 19.38
C PHE A 77 5.16 -0.19 19.50
N ARG A 78 5.08 -0.82 19.47
CA ARG A 78 5.26 -1.30 20.00
C ARG A 78 4.80 -1.95 20.32
N VAL A 79 4.61 -2.15 20.04
CA VAL A 79 4.42 -2.37 20.71
C VAL A 79 4.33 -2.91 20.87
N HIS A 80 4.33 -2.80 20.65
CA HIS A 80 4.55 -2.93 21.25
C HIS A 80 4.58 -3.32 21.59
N GLY A 81 4.44 -3.94 21.40
CA GLY A 81 4.63 -4.02 22.15
C GLY A 81 4.62 -4.08 22.55
N GLY A 82 4.70 -4.00 22.51
CA GLY A 82 4.82 -3.69 23.22
C GLY A 82 4.96 -3.61 23.51
N ARG A 83 5.03 -3.49 23.70
CA ARG A 83 5.31 -2.93 24.36
C ARG A 83 5.41 -2.62 24.76
N GLU A 84 5.26 -2.75 24.74
CA GLU A 84 5.38 -2.07 25.31
C GLU A 84 5.35 -1.87 25.43
N LEU A 85 5.12 -1.84 25.60
CA LEU A 85 5.14 -1.28 25.91
C LEU A 85 5.43 -1.27 25.99
N SER A 86 5.54 -1.29 26.13
CA SER A 86 5.98 -0.97 26.28
C SER A 86 6.04 -0.99 26.09
N GLY A 87 5.92 -1.03 26.11
CA GLY A 87 6.19 -0.83 26.12
C GLY A 87 6.05 -0.76 25.88
#